data_29ae20970dc29f40cfa6a48616a103ce
#
_entry.id   29ae20970dc29f40cfa6a48616a103ce
#
_cell.length_a   1.000
_cell.length_b   1.000
_cell.length_c   1.000
_cell.angle_alpha   90.00
_cell.angle_beta   90.00
_cell.angle_gamma   90.00
#
_symmetry.space_group_name_H-M   'P 1'
#
loop_
_entity.id
_entity.type
_entity.pdbx_description
1 polymer ?
#
loop_
_entity_poly.entity_id
_entity_poly.type
_entity_poly.pdbx_seq_one_letter_code
_entity_poly.pdbx_strand_id
1 'polypeptide(L)'
;NANPEGDFSFLTTSSDCFEVMATKNLYEDDKQIVNEDNFVLLKLKGEHLLELLVRDNITLEPMPNVTVKFSDNVFFETDNNGLINRGLARNTNYIATSELEGYMNESVTFTTIGRPFGTVKEILNVEKVEVGQRFTMDNIFYDYDKWDILPESIIELNNLVKIMNDNPLWKVELGSHTDSRGTDSYNESLSQRRSDSAVGYIVAKGIAFNRIVAKGYGETQLVNQCSNGVQCSDAEHRKNRRTEFKILGLDEN
;
A
#
# COMPACT_ATOMS: atom_id res chain seq x y z
N ASN A 1 -18.64 -16.84 -35.53
CA ASN A 1 -17.86 -16.55 -34.34
C ASN A 1 -17.10 -15.23 -34.56
N ALA A 2 -17.02 -14.41 -33.52
CA ALA A 2 -16.22 -13.19 -33.54
C ALA A 2 -14.72 -13.52 -33.59
N ASN A 3 -13.91 -12.60 -34.16
CA ASN A 3 -12.46 -12.65 -34.10
C ASN A 3 -11.96 -12.33 -32.65
N PRO A 4 -10.64 -12.41 -32.34
CA PRO A 4 -10.12 -12.09 -31.02
C PRO A 4 -10.40 -10.63 -30.58
N GLU A 5 -10.58 -9.71 -31.51
CA GLU A 5 -10.93 -8.30 -31.27
C GLU A 5 -12.43 -8.11 -30.96
N GLY A 6 -13.23 -9.16 -31.12
CA GLY A 6 -14.68 -9.14 -30.89
C GLY A 6 -15.52 -8.76 -32.09
N ASP A 7 -14.91 -8.55 -33.25
CA ASP A 7 -15.63 -8.24 -34.47
C ASP A 7 -16.18 -9.53 -35.12
N PHE A 8 -17.37 -9.48 -35.66
CA PHE A 8 -17.92 -10.57 -36.45
C PHE A 8 -18.70 -10.01 -37.65
N SER A 9 -18.81 -10.81 -38.68
CA SER A 9 -19.63 -10.51 -39.84
C SER A 9 -20.48 -11.71 -40.26
N PHE A 10 -21.63 -11.48 -40.85
CA PHE A 10 -22.47 -12.51 -41.42
C PHE A 10 -23.11 -11.97 -42.71
N LEU A 11 -23.43 -12.89 -43.59
CA LEU A 11 -24.16 -12.60 -44.83
C LEU A 11 -25.59 -13.15 -44.67
N THR A 12 -26.56 -12.35 -45.09
CA THR A 12 -27.95 -12.79 -45.18
C THR A 12 -28.44 -12.69 -46.61
N THR A 13 -29.32 -13.59 -46.98
CA THR A 13 -30.01 -13.61 -48.28
C THR A 13 -31.49 -13.25 -48.13
N SER A 14 -31.93 -12.86 -46.93
CA SER A 14 -33.32 -12.49 -46.65
C SER A 14 -33.56 -11.02 -46.94
N SER A 15 -34.70 -10.71 -47.52
CA SER A 15 -35.19 -9.34 -47.77
C SER A 15 -35.86 -8.72 -46.55
N ASP A 16 -35.96 -9.43 -45.45
CA ASP A 16 -36.63 -8.97 -44.23
C ASP A 16 -35.68 -8.18 -43.31
N CYS A 17 -36.22 -7.22 -42.57
CA CYS A 17 -35.48 -6.57 -41.49
C CYS A 17 -35.30 -7.55 -40.32
N PHE A 18 -34.12 -7.64 -39.79
CA PHE A 18 -33.85 -8.45 -38.57
C PHE A 18 -32.93 -7.72 -37.62
N GLU A 19 -33.08 -8.00 -36.33
CA GLU A 19 -32.22 -7.50 -35.27
C GLU A 19 -31.01 -8.43 -35.15
N VAL A 20 -29.82 -7.87 -35.19
CA VAL A 20 -28.57 -8.57 -34.86
C VAL A 20 -28.06 -8.09 -33.55
N MET A 21 -27.79 -9.04 -32.65
CA MET A 21 -27.27 -8.76 -31.33
C MET A 21 -25.98 -9.55 -31.08
N ALA A 22 -24.93 -8.86 -30.66
CA ALA A 22 -23.72 -9.48 -30.17
C ALA A 22 -23.70 -9.43 -28.64
N THR A 23 -23.44 -10.57 -28.02
CA THR A 23 -23.33 -10.67 -26.56
C THR A 23 -22.06 -11.42 -26.18
N LYS A 24 -21.39 -10.98 -25.12
CA LYS A 24 -20.27 -11.70 -24.51
C LYS A 24 -20.15 -11.28 -23.05
N ASN A 25 -19.85 -12.21 -22.16
CA ASN A 25 -19.65 -11.91 -20.75
C ASN A 25 -18.56 -10.81 -20.58
N LEU A 26 -18.80 -9.84 -19.71
CA LEU A 26 -17.96 -8.63 -19.48
C LEU A 26 -17.89 -7.65 -20.66
N TYR A 27 -18.87 -7.69 -21.57
CA TYR A 27 -19.01 -6.75 -22.66
C TYR A 27 -20.44 -6.21 -22.68
N GLU A 28 -20.58 -4.93 -23.02
CA GLU A 28 -21.89 -4.36 -23.35
C GLU A 28 -22.40 -5.01 -24.63
N ASP A 29 -23.69 -5.36 -24.63
CA ASP A 29 -24.34 -5.87 -25.84
C ASP A 29 -24.45 -4.74 -26.88
N ASP A 30 -24.16 -5.08 -28.13
CA ASP A 30 -24.40 -4.17 -29.24
C ASP A 30 -25.49 -4.73 -30.15
N LYS A 31 -26.44 -3.88 -30.54
CA LYS A 31 -27.60 -4.22 -31.35
C LYS A 31 -27.75 -3.28 -32.51
N GLN A 32 -28.06 -3.84 -33.68
CA GLN A 32 -28.41 -3.06 -34.86
C GLN A 32 -29.53 -3.72 -35.64
N ILE A 33 -30.45 -2.89 -36.18
CA ILE A 33 -31.46 -3.33 -37.11
C ILE A 33 -30.87 -3.26 -38.53
N VAL A 34 -30.91 -4.37 -39.24
CA VAL A 34 -30.29 -4.54 -40.55
C VAL A 34 -31.36 -4.69 -41.62
N ASN A 35 -31.27 -3.86 -42.67
CA ASN A 35 -32.07 -3.96 -43.89
C ASN A 35 -31.22 -4.60 -44.99
N GLU A 36 -31.85 -4.92 -46.11
CA GLU A 36 -31.17 -5.47 -47.29
C GLU A 36 -29.89 -4.71 -47.67
N ASP A 37 -28.87 -5.45 -48.09
CA ASP A 37 -27.61 -4.97 -48.67
C ASP A 37 -26.64 -4.22 -47.72
N ASN A 38 -26.79 -4.30 -46.40
CA ASN A 38 -25.87 -3.62 -45.49
C ASN A 38 -24.93 -4.59 -44.78
N PHE A 39 -23.63 -4.29 -44.81
CA PHE A 39 -22.68 -4.87 -43.87
C PHE A 39 -22.85 -4.19 -42.50
N VAL A 40 -23.05 -4.97 -41.45
CA VAL A 40 -23.16 -4.49 -40.10
C VAL A 40 -21.95 -4.97 -39.29
N LEU A 41 -21.24 -4.02 -38.72
CA LEU A 41 -20.17 -4.29 -37.79
C LEU A 41 -20.65 -3.99 -36.34
N LEU A 42 -20.94 -5.03 -35.61
CA LEU A 42 -21.22 -4.93 -34.18
C LEU A 42 -19.92 -5.02 -33.37
N LYS A 43 -19.69 -4.06 -32.48
CA LYS A 43 -18.50 -4.00 -31.64
C LYS A 43 -18.91 -4.12 -30.18
N LEU A 44 -18.59 -5.25 -29.58
CA LEU A 44 -18.73 -5.40 -28.14
C LEU A 44 -17.71 -4.52 -27.41
N LYS A 45 -18.18 -3.67 -26.52
CA LYS A 45 -17.30 -2.87 -25.66
C LYS A 45 -16.96 -3.70 -24.41
N GLY A 46 -15.74 -4.22 -24.40
CA GLY A 46 -15.26 -4.98 -23.26
C GLY A 46 -15.07 -4.11 -22.01
N GLU A 47 -15.24 -4.72 -20.87
CA GLU A 47 -15.06 -4.12 -19.55
C GLU A 47 -13.96 -4.80 -18.75
N HIS A 48 -13.35 -4.06 -17.85
CA HIS A 48 -12.55 -4.61 -16.77
C HIS A 48 -13.37 -4.59 -15.50
N LEU A 49 -13.41 -5.72 -14.78
CA LEU A 49 -13.98 -5.80 -13.44
C LEU A 49 -12.86 -5.98 -12.42
N LEU A 50 -12.96 -5.30 -11.30
CA LEU A 50 -12.14 -5.56 -10.12
C LEU A 50 -12.87 -6.56 -9.21
N GLU A 51 -12.14 -7.54 -8.71
CA GLU A 51 -12.47 -8.35 -7.55
C GLU A 51 -11.36 -8.10 -6.53
N LEU A 52 -11.61 -7.24 -5.54
CA LEU A 52 -10.65 -6.90 -4.48
C LEU A 52 -11.07 -7.61 -3.19
N LEU A 53 -10.20 -8.48 -2.68
CA LEU A 53 -10.35 -9.09 -1.36
C LEU A 53 -9.58 -8.26 -0.32
N VAL A 54 -10.27 -7.78 0.70
CA VAL A 54 -9.66 -7.19 1.89
C VAL A 54 -9.65 -8.23 3.01
N ARG A 55 -8.49 -8.43 3.64
CA ARG A 55 -8.33 -9.44 4.70
C ARG A 55 -7.32 -8.98 5.76
N ASP A 56 -7.46 -9.52 6.96
CA ASP A 56 -6.49 -9.33 8.04
C ASP A 56 -5.13 -9.95 7.65
N ASN A 57 -4.05 -9.22 7.90
CA ASN A 57 -2.69 -9.62 7.50
C ASN A 57 -2.14 -10.82 8.29
N ILE A 58 -2.65 -11.08 9.50
CA ILE A 58 -2.17 -12.14 10.40
C ILE A 58 -3.04 -13.39 10.26
N THR A 59 -4.35 -13.22 10.41
CA THR A 59 -5.30 -14.35 10.39
C THR A 59 -5.66 -14.79 8.99
N LEU A 60 -5.45 -13.94 7.98
CA LEU A 60 -5.85 -14.09 6.58
C LEU A 60 -7.37 -14.20 6.38
N GLU A 61 -8.16 -13.94 7.42
CA GLU A 61 -9.61 -13.95 7.35
C GLU A 61 -10.14 -12.73 6.58
N PRO A 62 -11.16 -12.90 5.73
CA PRO A 62 -11.81 -11.79 5.04
C PRO A 62 -12.40 -10.77 6.01
N MET A 63 -12.28 -9.49 5.70
CA MET A 63 -12.75 -8.41 6.57
C MET A 63 -13.93 -7.67 5.96
N PRO A 64 -15.14 -7.80 6.55
CA PRO A 64 -16.32 -7.04 6.15
C PRO A 64 -16.28 -5.60 6.68
N ASN A 65 -17.07 -4.71 6.05
CA ASN A 65 -17.28 -3.32 6.45
C ASN A 65 -15.99 -2.47 6.50
N VAL A 66 -14.99 -2.82 5.68
CA VAL A 66 -13.81 -2.00 5.49
C VAL A 66 -14.09 -1.00 4.38
N THR A 67 -13.97 0.28 4.69
CA THR A 67 -14.01 1.33 3.67
C THR A 67 -12.73 1.30 2.85
N VAL A 68 -12.85 1.29 1.52
CA VAL A 68 -11.72 1.39 0.59
C VAL A 68 -11.92 2.58 -0.31
N LYS A 69 -10.96 3.50 -0.26
CA LYS A 69 -10.86 4.66 -1.14
C LYS A 69 -10.04 4.31 -2.36
N PHE A 70 -10.57 4.65 -3.54
CA PHE A 70 -9.84 4.51 -4.80
C PHE A 70 -9.27 5.84 -5.29
N SER A 71 -8.22 5.78 -6.11
CA SER A 71 -7.55 6.97 -6.68
C SER A 71 -8.45 7.86 -7.55
N ASP A 72 -9.60 7.37 -7.99
CA ASP A 72 -10.65 8.15 -8.68
C ASP A 72 -11.63 8.82 -7.70
N ASN A 73 -11.31 8.87 -6.40
CA ASN A 73 -12.10 9.41 -5.30
C ASN A 73 -13.47 8.73 -5.08
N VAL A 74 -13.60 7.48 -5.50
CA VAL A 74 -14.78 6.65 -5.21
C VAL A 74 -14.48 5.78 -3.99
N PHE A 75 -15.49 5.59 -3.13
CA PHE A 75 -15.41 4.79 -1.92
C PHE A 75 -16.34 3.58 -2.04
N PHE A 76 -15.86 2.44 -1.56
CA PHE A 76 -16.66 1.23 -1.42
C PHE A 76 -16.42 0.62 -0.05
N GLU A 77 -17.43 -0.09 0.48
CA GLU A 77 -17.27 -0.96 1.64
C GLU A 77 -17.20 -2.42 1.19
N THR A 78 -16.40 -3.21 1.89
CA THR A 78 -16.35 -4.66 1.68
C THR A 78 -17.65 -5.33 2.14
N ASP A 79 -18.08 -6.34 1.40
CA ASP A 79 -19.21 -7.19 1.74
C ASP A 79 -18.87 -8.15 2.90
N ASN A 80 -19.82 -9.04 3.26
CA ASN A 80 -19.64 -10.04 4.32
C ASN A 80 -18.49 -11.05 4.05
N ASN A 81 -18.02 -11.14 2.83
CA ASN A 81 -16.89 -11.98 2.41
C ASN A 81 -15.60 -11.18 2.24
N GLY A 82 -15.57 -9.91 2.67
CA GLY A 82 -14.42 -9.02 2.51
C GLY A 82 -14.18 -8.57 1.07
N LEU A 83 -15.18 -8.70 0.16
CA LEU A 83 -15.03 -8.43 -1.26
C LEU A 83 -15.59 -7.09 -1.67
N ILE A 84 -14.88 -6.44 -2.60
CA ILE A 84 -15.37 -5.32 -3.41
C ILE A 84 -15.34 -5.74 -4.87
N ASN A 85 -16.49 -5.58 -5.55
CA ASN A 85 -16.61 -5.77 -6.99
C ASN A 85 -17.02 -4.47 -7.66
N ARG A 86 -16.23 -3.99 -8.64
CA ARG A 86 -16.54 -2.76 -9.40
C ARG A 86 -16.02 -2.80 -10.82
N GLY A 87 -16.65 -2.02 -11.70
CA GLY A 87 -16.14 -1.72 -13.02
C GLY A 87 -14.89 -0.84 -12.98
N LEU A 88 -13.96 -1.05 -13.89
CA LEU A 88 -12.73 -0.28 -14.04
C LEU A 88 -12.67 0.36 -15.43
N ALA A 89 -12.22 1.61 -15.49
CA ALA A 89 -11.91 2.28 -16.75
C ALA A 89 -10.71 1.63 -17.47
N ARG A 90 -10.68 1.72 -18.77
CA ARG A 90 -9.56 1.24 -19.61
C ARG A 90 -8.32 2.12 -19.43
N ASN A 91 -7.15 1.54 -19.67
CA ASN A 91 -5.87 2.24 -19.72
C ASN A 91 -5.62 3.14 -18.51
N THR A 92 -5.97 2.66 -17.31
CA THR A 92 -5.94 3.43 -16.06
C THR A 92 -5.13 2.70 -15.00
N ASN A 93 -4.34 3.47 -14.26
CA ASN A 93 -3.70 3.00 -13.02
C ASN A 93 -4.60 3.33 -11.83
N TYR A 94 -4.73 2.39 -10.93
CA TYR A 94 -5.52 2.51 -9.71
C TYR A 94 -4.67 2.32 -8.47
N ILE A 95 -5.05 3.04 -7.42
CA ILE A 95 -4.62 2.78 -6.05
C ILE A 95 -5.89 2.58 -5.25
N ALA A 96 -5.96 1.50 -4.48
CA ALA A 96 -7.02 1.24 -3.52
C ALA A 96 -6.42 1.27 -2.12
N THR A 97 -6.91 2.14 -1.24
CA THR A 97 -6.42 2.34 0.13
C THR A 97 -7.52 2.00 1.12
N SER A 98 -7.24 1.15 2.09
CA SER A 98 -8.16 0.83 3.18
C SER A 98 -8.24 1.98 4.19
N GLU A 99 -9.43 2.21 4.73
CA GLU A 99 -9.68 3.15 5.83
C GLU A 99 -10.52 2.41 6.89
N LEU A 100 -9.88 1.98 7.98
CA LEU A 100 -10.55 1.28 9.08
C LEU A 100 -9.93 1.71 10.42
N GLU A 101 -10.77 2.16 11.34
CA GLU A 101 -10.32 2.57 12.68
C GLU A 101 -9.64 1.42 13.43
N GLY A 102 -8.48 1.69 14.02
CA GLY A 102 -7.67 0.69 14.72
C GLY A 102 -6.83 -0.21 13.81
N TYR A 103 -6.80 0.06 12.51
CA TYR A 103 -5.96 -0.63 11.54
C TYR A 103 -5.05 0.33 10.79
N MET A 104 -3.93 -0.18 10.30
CA MET A 104 -3.07 0.54 9.38
C MET A 104 -3.79 0.69 8.03
N ASN A 105 -3.87 1.92 7.53
CA ASN A 105 -4.34 2.14 6.17
C ASN A 105 -3.28 1.61 5.20
N GLU A 106 -3.61 0.56 4.50
CA GLU A 106 -2.76 -0.09 3.51
C GLU A 106 -3.26 0.20 2.11
N SER A 107 -2.38 0.14 1.12
CA SER A 107 -2.76 0.36 -0.27
C SER A 107 -2.19 -0.66 -1.22
N VAL A 108 -3.00 -1.04 -2.20
CA VAL A 108 -2.62 -1.86 -3.34
C VAL A 108 -2.73 -1.05 -4.64
N THR A 109 -1.76 -1.24 -5.52
CA THR A 109 -1.73 -0.61 -6.85
C THR A 109 -1.94 -1.65 -7.93
N PHE A 110 -2.79 -1.34 -8.91
CA PHE A 110 -3.05 -2.20 -10.05
C PHE A 110 -3.38 -1.36 -11.30
N THR A 111 -3.39 -2.01 -12.47
CA THR A 111 -3.57 -1.30 -13.73
C THR A 111 -4.44 -2.09 -14.70
N THR A 112 -5.16 -1.38 -15.56
CA THR A 112 -5.84 -1.92 -16.74
C THR A 112 -5.07 -1.64 -18.02
N ILE A 113 -3.91 -0.94 -17.95
CA ILE A 113 -3.08 -0.61 -19.11
C ILE A 113 -2.51 -1.90 -19.71
N GLY A 114 -2.77 -2.11 -21.02
CA GLY A 114 -2.26 -3.27 -21.74
C GLY A 114 -2.85 -4.62 -21.32
N ARG A 115 -3.84 -4.65 -20.43
CA ARG A 115 -4.53 -5.89 -20.04
C ARG A 115 -5.70 -6.20 -21.02
N PRO A 116 -5.94 -7.47 -21.34
CA PRO A 116 -7.17 -7.89 -21.99
C PRO A 116 -8.36 -7.64 -21.08
N PHE A 117 -9.56 -7.49 -21.65
CA PHE A 117 -10.78 -7.38 -20.85
C PHE A 117 -11.00 -8.63 -19.99
N GLY A 118 -11.49 -8.39 -18.79
CA GLY A 118 -11.70 -9.46 -17.82
C GLY A 118 -11.60 -8.97 -16.37
N THR A 119 -11.57 -9.92 -15.45
CA THR A 119 -11.49 -9.64 -14.02
C THR A 119 -10.03 -9.41 -13.59
N VAL A 120 -9.78 -8.28 -12.96
CA VAL A 120 -8.55 -7.98 -12.22
C VAL A 120 -8.78 -8.43 -10.78
N LYS A 121 -7.96 -9.36 -10.30
CA LYS A 121 -8.05 -9.85 -8.91
C LYS A 121 -6.90 -9.29 -8.10
N GLU A 122 -7.22 -8.65 -6.98
CA GLU A 122 -6.23 -8.05 -6.08
C GLU A 122 -6.57 -8.40 -4.63
N ILE A 123 -5.55 -8.36 -3.77
CA ILE A 123 -5.68 -8.59 -2.33
C ILE A 123 -5.10 -7.38 -1.62
N LEU A 124 -5.86 -6.84 -0.67
CA LEU A 124 -5.43 -5.80 0.24
C LEU A 124 -5.39 -6.39 1.65
N ASN A 125 -4.18 -6.59 2.17
CA ASN A 125 -4.01 -7.04 3.55
C ASN A 125 -4.03 -5.81 4.45
N VAL A 126 -4.76 -5.85 5.55
CA VAL A 126 -4.81 -4.78 6.56
C VAL A 126 -4.26 -5.30 7.89
N GLU A 127 -3.53 -4.48 8.59
CA GLU A 127 -2.90 -4.84 9.86
C GLU A 127 -3.53 -4.04 11.00
N LYS A 128 -4.00 -4.77 12.04
CA LYS A 128 -4.47 -4.14 13.26
C LYS A 128 -3.30 -3.49 13.98
N VAL A 129 -3.50 -2.28 14.47
CA VAL A 129 -2.47 -1.53 15.19
C VAL A 129 -2.96 -1.08 16.55
N GLU A 130 -2.02 -1.01 17.49
CA GLU A 130 -2.29 -0.58 18.86
C GLU A 130 -1.33 0.56 19.24
N VAL A 131 -1.81 1.49 20.05
CA VAL A 131 -0.96 2.54 20.64
C VAL A 131 0.15 1.87 21.44
N GLY A 132 1.38 2.28 21.19
CA GLY A 132 2.58 1.67 21.79
C GLY A 132 3.23 0.58 20.91
N GLN A 133 2.56 0.09 19.88
CA GLN A 133 3.15 -0.87 18.93
C GLN A 133 4.37 -0.27 18.25
N ARG A 134 5.42 -1.11 18.11
CA ARG A 134 6.71 -0.74 17.51
C ARG A 134 6.95 -1.57 16.26
N PHE A 135 7.50 -0.91 15.25
CA PHE A 135 7.88 -1.51 13.99
C PHE A 135 9.37 -1.24 13.75
N THR A 136 10.15 -2.29 13.55
CA THR A 136 11.58 -2.15 13.25
C THR A 136 11.77 -1.69 11.81
N MET A 137 12.66 -0.73 11.63
CA MET A 137 13.09 -0.24 10.33
C MET A 137 14.46 -0.85 10.00
N ASP A 138 14.46 -1.92 9.20
CA ASP A 138 15.64 -2.80 9.07
C ASP A 138 16.82 -2.17 8.31
N ASN A 139 16.59 -1.16 7.48
CA ASN A 139 17.57 -0.64 6.54
C ASN A 139 17.92 0.84 6.80
N ILE A 140 17.88 1.30 8.06
CA ILE A 140 18.37 2.64 8.40
C ILE A 140 19.84 2.53 8.82
N PHE A 141 20.71 2.99 7.95
CA PHE A 141 22.15 2.93 8.13
C PHE A 141 22.75 4.32 8.33
N TYR A 142 23.81 4.36 9.13
CA TYR A 142 24.65 5.52 9.35
C TYR A 142 26.11 5.11 9.28
N ASP A 143 26.96 6.00 8.82
CA ASP A 143 28.41 5.82 8.93
C ASP A 143 28.85 5.73 10.41
N TYR A 144 30.03 5.19 10.62
CA TYR A 144 30.61 5.16 11.96
C TYR A 144 30.76 6.58 12.51
N ASP A 145 30.26 6.79 13.73
CA ASP A 145 30.26 8.08 14.43
C ASP A 145 29.56 9.23 13.66
N LYS A 146 28.60 8.88 12.81
CA LYS A 146 27.81 9.86 12.05
C LYS A 146 26.32 9.64 12.23
N TRP A 147 25.57 10.69 11.87
CA TRP A 147 24.11 10.75 11.90
C TRP A 147 23.49 11.21 10.58
N ASP A 148 24.32 11.47 9.56
CA ASP A 148 23.83 11.81 8.23
C ASP A 148 23.11 10.59 7.60
N ILE A 149 21.95 10.83 6.96
CA ILE A 149 21.19 9.81 6.29
C ILE A 149 21.93 9.32 5.06
N LEU A 150 22.21 8.02 5.02
CA LEU A 150 22.81 7.40 3.84
C LEU A 150 21.78 7.16 2.73
N PRO A 151 22.18 7.17 1.45
CA PRO A 151 21.26 6.95 0.32
C PRO A 151 20.44 5.66 0.44
N GLU A 152 21.01 4.60 1.00
CA GLU A 152 20.36 3.31 1.20
C GLU A 152 19.20 3.39 2.20
N SER A 153 19.28 4.29 3.18
CA SER A 153 18.25 4.52 4.20
C SER A 153 17.04 5.29 3.67
N ILE A 154 17.20 5.98 2.52
CA ILE A 154 16.13 6.82 1.94
C ILE A 154 14.91 6.00 1.57
N ILE A 155 15.09 4.77 1.11
CA ILE A 155 13.99 3.89 0.70
C ILE A 155 13.09 3.61 1.92
N GLU A 156 13.70 3.24 3.04
CA GLU A 156 12.98 2.90 4.27
C GLU A 156 12.30 4.12 4.90
N LEU A 157 12.97 5.27 4.89
CA LEU A 157 12.36 6.52 5.35
C LEU A 157 11.19 6.96 4.47
N ASN A 158 11.28 6.75 3.15
CA ASN A 158 10.15 7.02 2.25
C ASN A 158 8.98 6.06 2.48
N ASN A 159 9.22 4.82 2.88
CA ASN A 159 8.16 3.89 3.29
C ASN A 159 7.42 4.43 4.52
N LEU A 160 8.13 4.94 5.53
CA LEU A 160 7.49 5.56 6.69
C LEU A 160 6.72 6.84 6.30
N VAL A 161 7.27 7.66 5.40
CA VAL A 161 6.53 8.83 4.85
C VAL A 161 5.22 8.39 4.21
N LYS A 162 5.24 7.31 3.40
CA LYS A 162 4.04 6.75 2.79
C LYS A 162 3.04 6.28 3.85
N ILE A 163 3.50 5.48 4.82
CA ILE A 163 2.66 5.00 5.94
C ILE A 163 2.00 6.18 6.67
N MET A 164 2.75 7.23 6.99
CA MET A 164 2.22 8.40 7.69
C MET A 164 1.27 9.24 6.84
N ASN A 165 1.43 9.26 5.51
CA ASN A 165 0.49 9.92 4.60
C ASN A 165 -0.82 9.12 4.47
N ASP A 166 -0.72 7.79 4.38
CA ASP A 166 -1.88 6.89 4.33
C ASP A 166 -2.64 6.88 5.68
N ASN A 167 -1.97 7.26 6.78
CA ASN A 167 -2.52 7.31 8.14
C ASN A 167 -2.43 8.74 8.73
N PRO A 168 -3.23 9.70 8.24
CA PRO A 168 -3.07 11.13 8.55
C PRO A 168 -3.27 11.49 10.03
N LEU A 169 -3.98 10.68 10.79
CA LEU A 169 -4.24 10.91 12.22
C LEU A 169 -3.14 10.36 13.15
N TRP A 170 -2.18 9.60 12.63
CA TRP A 170 -1.18 8.98 13.49
C TRP A 170 -0.13 9.97 13.98
N LYS A 171 0.18 9.87 15.28
CA LYS A 171 1.37 10.42 15.90
C LYS A 171 2.38 9.30 16.13
N VAL A 172 3.62 9.53 15.70
CA VAL A 172 4.68 8.52 15.66
C VAL A 172 5.92 9.01 16.40
N GLU A 173 6.56 8.14 17.16
CA GLU A 173 7.91 8.33 17.67
C GLU A 173 8.88 7.55 16.76
N LEU A 174 9.92 8.22 16.27
CA LEU A 174 11.05 7.57 15.61
C LEU A 174 12.17 7.40 16.63
N GLY A 175 12.41 6.16 17.05
CA GLY A 175 13.38 5.78 18.07
C GLY A 175 14.65 5.20 17.46
N SER A 176 15.83 5.71 17.84
CA SER A 176 17.11 5.12 17.46
C SER A 176 17.84 4.54 18.65
N HIS A 177 18.55 3.43 18.43
CA HIS A 177 19.27 2.67 19.43
C HIS A 177 20.73 2.44 19.02
N THR A 178 21.59 2.30 20.03
CA THR A 178 23.00 1.89 19.84
C THR A 178 23.20 0.48 20.40
N ASP A 179 24.37 -0.08 20.13
CA ASP A 179 24.89 -1.18 20.95
C ASP A 179 25.55 -0.62 22.23
N SER A 180 26.01 -1.50 23.10
CA SER A 180 26.62 -1.16 24.40
C SER A 180 28.09 -0.73 24.33
N ARG A 181 28.67 -0.56 23.13
CA ARG A 181 30.04 -0.10 22.97
C ARG A 181 30.10 1.41 23.05
N GLY A 182 30.88 1.93 24.00
CA GLY A 182 30.99 3.36 24.27
C GLY A 182 30.54 3.70 25.69
N THR A 183 30.31 5.00 25.96
CA THR A 183 29.70 5.43 27.21
C THR A 183 28.18 5.68 27.01
N ASP A 184 27.41 5.48 28.07
CA ASP A 184 25.95 5.69 28.03
C ASP A 184 25.57 7.07 27.48
N SER A 185 26.27 8.12 27.97
CA SER A 185 26.01 9.51 27.55
C SER A 185 26.35 9.75 26.07
N TYR A 186 27.43 9.11 25.58
CA TYR A 186 27.78 9.16 24.15
C TYR A 186 26.72 8.45 23.30
N ASN A 187 26.31 7.25 23.71
CA ASN A 187 25.31 6.44 23.01
C ASN A 187 23.94 7.13 23.00
N GLU A 188 23.53 7.77 24.10
CA GLU A 188 22.32 8.58 24.18
C GLU A 188 22.38 9.76 23.16
N SER A 189 23.48 10.53 23.20
CA SER A 189 23.66 11.66 22.28
C SER A 189 23.71 11.24 20.81
N LEU A 190 24.41 10.14 20.50
CA LEU A 190 24.53 9.63 19.12
C LEU A 190 23.17 9.17 18.58
N SER A 191 22.41 8.40 19.37
CA SER A 191 21.08 7.92 18.99
C SER A 191 20.08 9.06 18.83
N GLN A 192 20.13 10.10 19.69
CA GLN A 192 19.27 11.26 19.54
C GLN A 192 19.55 12.00 18.23
N ARG A 193 20.83 12.27 17.90
CA ARG A 193 21.19 12.95 16.63
C ARG A 193 20.74 12.14 15.40
N ARG A 194 20.79 10.82 15.46
CA ARG A 194 20.30 9.94 14.40
C ARG A 194 18.80 10.02 14.22
N SER A 195 18.04 9.98 15.31
CA SER A 195 16.59 10.21 15.28
C SER A 195 16.24 11.59 14.75
N ASP A 196 16.94 12.65 15.21
CA ASP A 196 16.72 14.01 14.75
C ASP A 196 16.93 14.15 13.23
N SER A 197 18.00 13.54 12.69
CA SER A 197 18.27 13.53 11.25
C SER A 197 17.18 12.82 10.45
N ALA A 198 16.72 11.66 10.92
CA ALA A 198 15.67 10.89 10.26
C ALA A 198 14.33 11.63 10.31
N VAL A 199 13.94 12.20 11.45
CA VAL A 199 12.75 13.04 11.57
C VAL A 199 12.85 14.28 10.69
N GLY A 200 14.02 14.96 10.65
CA GLY A 200 14.26 16.08 9.76
C GLY A 200 14.01 15.75 8.29
N TYR A 201 14.46 14.57 7.84
CA TYR A 201 14.18 14.06 6.50
C TYR A 201 12.68 13.87 6.25
N ILE A 202 11.96 13.19 7.17
CA ILE A 202 10.54 12.91 7.07
C ILE A 202 9.70 14.19 7.04
N VAL A 203 10.03 15.16 7.87
CA VAL A 203 9.39 16.49 7.88
C VAL A 203 9.65 17.23 6.57
N ALA A 204 10.89 17.18 6.03
CA ALA A 204 11.21 17.76 4.73
C ALA A 204 10.44 17.11 3.56
N LYS A 205 9.90 15.89 3.75
CA LYS A 205 9.01 15.20 2.81
C LYS A 205 7.52 15.55 2.97
N GLY A 206 7.19 16.48 3.89
CA GLY A 206 5.84 17.02 4.03
C GLY A 206 5.03 16.50 5.22
N ILE A 207 5.59 15.60 6.03
CA ILE A 207 4.93 15.19 7.28
C ILE A 207 4.99 16.33 8.29
N ALA A 208 3.84 16.69 8.88
CA ALA A 208 3.76 17.76 9.85
C ALA A 208 4.60 17.44 11.11
N PHE A 209 5.37 18.41 11.57
CA PHE A 209 6.31 18.23 12.70
C PHE A 209 5.63 17.78 14.00
N ASN A 210 4.38 18.18 14.25
CA ASN A 210 3.62 17.78 15.43
C ASN A 210 3.15 16.30 15.38
N ARG A 211 3.32 15.63 14.24
CA ARG A 211 2.94 14.23 14.07
C ARG A 211 4.11 13.25 14.27
N ILE A 212 5.35 13.73 14.37
CA ILE A 212 6.51 12.85 14.53
C ILE A 212 7.48 13.42 15.56
N VAL A 213 7.96 12.53 16.45
CA VAL A 213 8.90 12.88 17.51
C VAL A 213 10.17 12.04 17.37
N ALA A 214 11.33 12.69 17.49
CA ALA A 214 12.62 12.00 17.54
C ALA A 214 12.96 11.59 18.97
N LYS A 215 13.42 10.35 19.18
CA LYS A 215 13.84 9.82 20.47
C LYS A 215 15.12 8.98 20.37
N GLY A 216 16.19 9.41 21.02
CA GLY A 216 17.38 8.60 21.24
C GLY A 216 17.20 7.73 22.49
N TYR A 217 17.49 6.46 22.37
CA TYR A 217 17.44 5.49 23.47
C TYR A 217 18.82 5.02 23.92
N GLY A 218 19.89 5.39 23.18
CA GLY A 218 21.22 4.87 23.46
C GLY A 218 21.18 3.34 23.50
N GLU A 219 21.84 2.79 24.50
CA GLU A 219 21.89 1.35 24.78
C GLU A 219 20.88 0.86 25.82
N THR A 220 19.93 1.72 26.24
CA THR A 220 18.99 1.39 27.35
C THR A 220 17.96 0.32 26.98
N GLN A 221 17.79 0.01 25.69
CA GLN A 221 16.81 -0.96 25.19
C GLN A 221 17.45 -1.96 24.24
N LEU A 222 18.40 -2.76 24.77
CA LEU A 222 19.02 -3.85 24.01
C LEU A 222 18.00 -4.96 23.72
N VAL A 223 18.11 -5.57 22.52
CA VAL A 223 17.25 -6.71 22.12
C VAL A 223 17.89 -8.08 22.38
N ASN A 224 19.10 -8.08 22.94
CA ASN A 224 19.84 -9.29 23.32
C ASN A 224 20.68 -9.06 24.58
N GLN A 225 21.46 -10.07 24.98
CA GLN A 225 22.28 -10.05 26.19
C GLN A 225 23.54 -9.17 26.13
N CYS A 226 23.79 -8.47 25.01
CA CYS A 226 25.06 -7.76 24.77
C CYS A 226 25.15 -6.43 25.51
N SER A 227 24.98 -6.45 26.83
CA SER A 227 25.17 -5.30 27.72
C SER A 227 26.65 -5.02 28.01
N ASN A 228 26.94 -3.92 28.71
CA ASN A 228 28.29 -3.53 29.11
C ASN A 228 29.03 -4.68 29.84
N GLY A 229 30.24 -4.98 29.35
CA GLY A 229 31.08 -6.05 29.89
C GLY A 229 30.79 -7.46 29.35
N VAL A 230 29.74 -7.65 28.56
CA VAL A 230 29.42 -8.92 27.93
C VAL A 230 30.14 -9.01 26.55
N GLN A 231 30.87 -10.09 26.33
CA GLN A 231 31.50 -10.35 25.02
C GLN A 231 30.45 -10.82 24.03
N CYS A 232 30.27 -10.06 22.95
CA CYS A 232 29.37 -10.38 21.87
C CYS A 232 30.07 -10.22 20.51
N SER A 233 29.60 -10.93 19.51
CA SER A 233 30.02 -10.76 18.13
C SER A 233 29.51 -9.44 17.55
N ASP A 234 30.15 -8.95 16.49
CA ASP A 234 29.66 -7.75 15.80
C ASP A 234 28.26 -7.92 15.22
N ALA A 235 27.89 -9.13 14.80
CA ALA A 235 26.55 -9.48 14.34
C ALA A 235 25.48 -9.34 15.44
N GLU A 236 25.81 -9.70 16.69
CA GLU A 236 24.92 -9.51 17.83
C GLU A 236 24.81 -8.04 18.23
N HIS A 237 25.91 -7.30 18.24
CA HIS A 237 25.90 -5.85 18.44
C HIS A 237 25.09 -5.13 17.36
N ARG A 238 25.17 -5.57 16.10
CA ARG A 238 24.41 -4.99 14.98
C ARG A 238 22.89 -5.03 15.19
N LYS A 239 22.36 -6.08 15.84
CA LYS A 239 20.93 -6.17 16.17
C LYS A 239 20.45 -5.06 17.10
N ASN A 240 21.32 -4.56 17.96
CA ASN A 240 21.02 -3.47 18.87
C ASN A 240 21.07 -2.10 18.17
N ARG A 241 21.91 -1.93 17.14
CA ARG A 241 21.98 -0.72 16.33
C ARG A 241 20.83 -0.70 15.33
N ARG A 242 19.67 -0.21 15.76
CA ARG A 242 18.44 -0.22 14.99
C ARG A 242 17.67 1.10 15.13
N THR A 243 16.74 1.31 14.22
CA THR A 243 15.73 2.37 14.29
C THR A 243 14.35 1.71 14.29
N GLU A 244 13.45 2.25 15.07
CA GLU A 244 12.07 1.79 15.19
C GLU A 244 11.13 2.99 15.03
N PHE A 245 9.94 2.79 14.47
CA PHE A 245 8.86 3.73 14.72
C PHE A 245 7.81 3.11 15.66
N LYS A 246 7.24 3.95 16.51
CA LYS A 246 6.24 3.57 17.52
C LYS A 246 5.02 4.46 17.39
N ILE A 247 3.85 3.87 17.37
CA ILE A 247 2.59 4.60 17.37
C ILE A 247 2.35 5.19 18.74
N LEU A 248 2.26 6.52 18.84
CA LEU A 248 2.02 7.22 20.11
C LEU A 248 0.53 7.43 20.39
N GLY A 249 -0.29 7.50 19.33
CA GLY A 249 -1.70 7.76 19.41
C GLY A 249 -2.25 8.28 18.10
N LEU A 250 -3.54 8.59 18.13
CA LEU A 250 -4.24 9.29 17.04
C LEU A 250 -4.38 10.77 17.40
N ASP A 251 -4.31 11.67 16.42
CA ASP A 251 -4.66 13.07 16.58
C ASP A 251 -6.19 13.15 16.68
N GLU A 252 -6.70 13.43 17.85
CA GLU A 252 -8.11 13.77 18.03
C GLU A 252 -8.27 15.22 17.52
N ASN A 253 -8.93 15.38 16.36
CA ASN A 253 -9.35 16.69 15.85
C ASN A 253 -10.51 17.27 16.67
#